data_e01767b0d5479029c576862ad0fdcf8f
#
_entry.id   e01767b0d5479029c576862ad0fdcf8f
#
_cell.length_a   1.000
_cell.length_b   1.000
_cell.length_c   1.000
_cell.angle_alpha   90.00
_cell.angle_beta   90.00
_cell.angle_gamma   90.00
#
_symmetry.space_group_name_H-M   'P 1'
#
loop_
_entity.id
_entity.type
_entity.pdbx_description
1 polymer ?
#
loop_
_entity_poly.entity_id
_entity_poly.type
_entity_poly.pdbx_seq_one_letter_code
_entity_poly.pdbx_strand_id
1 'polypeptide(L)'
;MAKDKRIKFPSGLYQAVYEGVSYRIDPENDIVEMSQRLNPRYSPESREEAVNLANKLGAEKIQKRARLFSKLLLLSIVLFLFLILFPVFFSVRSEGLLSAGRFLTIVSEIAFLYMFGYYRAAVNYCTDSYCEKCGKHFVFEEFQAPLVKEESRIDAYTKTLTQYWHCRNCGHEDIKVEPQPIEHHHEKIQGNLKEDTCEECGKEHAIEEYRNVDVLNYALRRKIRYFKCRNCGYHEIRLNKMFKII
;
A
#
# COMPACT_ATOMS: atom_id res chain seq x y z
N MET A 1 5.40 -5.69 22.37
CA MET A 1 4.13 -6.43 22.18
C MET A 1 3.14 -5.49 21.49
N ALA A 2 2.73 -5.78 20.28
CA ALA A 2 1.67 -5.01 19.60
C ALA A 2 0.34 -5.26 20.35
N LYS A 3 -0.32 -4.19 20.80
CA LYS A 3 -1.66 -4.29 21.40
C LYS A 3 -2.63 -4.82 20.34
N ASP A 4 -3.32 -5.93 20.62
CA ASP A 4 -4.44 -6.40 19.81
C ASP A 4 -5.51 -5.31 19.78
N LYS A 5 -5.82 -4.82 18.59
CA LYS A 5 -6.92 -3.85 18.42
C LYS A 5 -8.23 -4.62 18.33
N ARG A 6 -9.21 -4.24 19.14
CA ARG A 6 -10.54 -4.85 19.20
C ARG A 6 -11.60 -3.91 18.65
N ILE A 7 -12.36 -4.38 17.68
CA ILE A 7 -13.48 -3.66 17.08
C ILE A 7 -14.75 -4.44 17.45
N LYS A 8 -15.66 -3.76 18.17
CA LYS A 8 -16.83 -4.38 18.79
C LYS A 8 -18.09 -4.03 18.01
N PHE A 9 -18.94 -5.01 17.84
CA PHE A 9 -20.24 -4.88 17.21
C PHE A 9 -21.30 -5.36 18.21
N PRO A 10 -22.00 -4.46 18.92
CA PRO A 10 -23.12 -4.79 19.77
C PRO A 10 -24.19 -5.58 19.01
N SER A 11 -25.01 -6.33 19.73
CA SER A 11 -26.07 -7.15 19.14
C SER A 11 -27.00 -6.31 18.27
N GLY A 12 -27.22 -6.76 17.02
CA GLY A 12 -28.04 -6.06 16.04
C GLY A 12 -27.33 -4.91 15.31
N LEU A 13 -26.09 -4.57 15.63
CA LEU A 13 -25.29 -3.60 14.90
C LEU A 13 -24.22 -4.30 14.07
N TYR A 14 -24.29 -4.14 12.75
CA TYR A 14 -23.38 -4.77 11.80
C TYR A 14 -22.44 -3.78 11.11
N GLN A 15 -22.38 -2.54 11.63
CA GLN A 15 -21.48 -1.50 11.12
C GLN A 15 -20.76 -0.80 12.27
N ALA A 16 -19.48 -0.55 12.08
CA ALA A 16 -18.65 0.21 13.01
C ALA A 16 -17.60 1.03 12.25
N VAL A 17 -17.21 2.17 12.80
CA VAL A 17 -16.10 2.98 12.29
C VAL A 17 -15.03 3.04 13.36
N TYR A 18 -13.79 2.67 13.00
CA TYR A 18 -12.66 2.71 13.89
C TYR A 18 -11.40 3.23 13.17
N GLU A 19 -10.79 4.29 13.71
CA GLU A 19 -9.61 4.95 13.13
C GLU A 19 -9.77 5.29 11.62
N GLY A 20 -10.95 5.76 11.20
CA GLY A 20 -11.23 6.12 9.81
C GLY A 20 -11.46 4.93 8.86
N VAL A 21 -11.48 3.72 9.40
CA VAL A 21 -11.85 2.50 8.67
C VAL A 21 -13.29 2.14 9.01
N SER A 22 -14.13 1.96 8.01
CA SER A 22 -15.49 1.45 8.18
C SER A 22 -15.47 -0.07 8.09
N TYR A 23 -16.12 -0.71 9.04
CA TYR A 23 -16.29 -2.15 9.11
C TYR A 23 -17.76 -2.49 8.97
N ARG A 24 -18.08 -3.50 8.18
CA ARG A 24 -19.43 -4.01 8.00
C ARG A 24 -19.39 -5.53 8.05
N ILE A 25 -20.31 -6.12 8.81
CA ILE A 25 -20.54 -7.57 8.87
C ILE A 25 -21.88 -7.86 8.19
N ASP A 26 -21.87 -8.77 7.25
CA ASP A 26 -23.09 -9.36 6.67
C ASP A 26 -23.21 -10.79 7.20
N PRO A 27 -24.06 -11.02 8.20
CA PRO A 27 -24.18 -12.33 8.83
C PRO A 27 -24.90 -13.37 7.95
N GLU A 28 -25.72 -12.94 6.97
CA GLU A 28 -26.45 -13.82 6.08
C GLU A 28 -25.51 -14.46 5.04
N ASN A 29 -24.60 -13.66 4.50
CA ASN A 29 -23.62 -14.11 3.50
C ASN A 29 -22.26 -14.44 4.10
N ASP A 30 -22.11 -14.30 5.41
CA ASP A 30 -20.84 -14.49 6.14
C ASP A 30 -19.67 -13.68 5.57
N ILE A 31 -19.96 -12.41 5.23
CA ILE A 31 -19.01 -11.48 4.65
C ILE A 31 -18.62 -10.42 5.69
N VAL A 32 -17.34 -10.13 5.79
CA VAL A 32 -16.83 -8.97 6.52
C VAL A 32 -16.16 -8.03 5.55
N GLU A 33 -16.67 -6.81 5.47
CA GLU A 33 -16.11 -5.74 4.66
C GLU A 33 -15.36 -4.73 5.53
N MET A 34 -14.21 -4.30 5.05
CA MET A 34 -13.45 -3.17 5.61
C MET A 34 -13.23 -2.17 4.49
N SER A 35 -13.56 -0.91 4.73
CA SER A 35 -13.34 0.15 3.73
C SER A 35 -12.66 1.35 4.35
N GLN A 36 -11.68 1.91 3.64
CA GLN A 36 -10.91 3.08 4.06
C GLN A 36 -10.71 4.01 2.88
N ARG A 37 -10.94 5.31 3.08
CA ARG A 37 -10.51 6.33 2.14
C ARG A 37 -9.05 6.68 2.38
N LEU A 38 -8.28 6.69 1.31
CA LEU A 38 -6.87 7.06 1.32
C LEU A 38 -6.69 8.52 0.92
N ASN A 39 -5.51 9.06 1.20
CA ASN A 39 -5.10 10.32 0.58
C ASN A 39 -4.96 10.13 -0.94
N PRO A 40 -5.23 11.18 -1.75
CA PRO A 40 -4.96 11.15 -3.18
C PRO A 40 -3.52 10.73 -3.46
N ARG A 41 -3.33 9.97 -4.53
CA ARG A 41 -2.00 9.46 -4.93
C ARG A 41 -0.98 10.59 -5.17
N TYR A 42 -1.47 11.71 -5.67
CA TYR A 42 -0.64 12.87 -5.98
C TYR A 42 -1.07 14.07 -5.12
N SER A 43 -0.14 14.63 -4.35
CA SER A 43 -0.39 15.88 -3.63
C SER A 43 -0.54 17.05 -4.63
N PRO A 44 -1.22 18.15 -4.26
CA PRO A 44 -1.32 19.32 -5.12
C PRO A 44 0.05 19.85 -5.56
N GLU A 45 1.03 19.86 -4.64
CA GLU A 45 2.40 20.31 -4.91
C GLU A 45 3.10 19.42 -5.95
N SER A 46 3.03 18.09 -5.79
CA SER A 46 3.64 17.16 -6.74
C SER A 46 3.00 17.22 -8.13
N ARG A 47 1.70 17.54 -8.22
CA ARG A 47 1.00 17.78 -9.49
C ARG A 47 1.53 19.04 -10.17
N GLU A 48 1.63 20.14 -9.41
CA GLU A 48 2.12 21.42 -9.92
C GLU A 48 3.57 21.32 -10.41
N GLU A 49 4.45 20.66 -9.65
CA GLU A 49 5.83 20.40 -10.05
C GLU A 49 5.92 19.60 -11.35
N ALA A 50 5.12 18.52 -11.48
CA ALA A 50 5.11 17.70 -12.68
C ALA A 50 4.61 18.48 -13.92
N VAL A 51 3.57 19.30 -13.76
CA VAL A 51 3.04 20.17 -14.83
C VAL A 51 4.07 21.23 -15.23
N ASN A 52 4.71 21.88 -14.25
CA ASN A 52 5.75 22.89 -14.51
C ASN A 52 6.96 22.26 -15.23
N LEU A 53 7.37 21.07 -14.82
CA LEU A 53 8.45 20.34 -15.48
C LEU A 53 8.08 19.97 -16.94
N ALA A 54 6.83 19.54 -17.16
CA ALA A 54 6.34 19.19 -18.48
C ALA A 54 6.22 20.40 -19.41
N ASN A 55 5.77 21.52 -18.89
CA ASN A 55 5.73 22.78 -19.64
C ASN A 55 7.12 23.26 -20.06
N LYS A 56 8.15 23.05 -19.20
CA LYS A 56 9.54 23.43 -19.51
C LYS A 56 10.24 22.48 -20.48
N LEU A 57 10.00 21.18 -20.37
CA LEU A 57 10.80 20.16 -21.07
C LEU A 57 10.00 19.39 -22.15
N GLY A 58 8.70 19.30 -22.01
CA GLY A 58 7.85 18.38 -22.75
C GLY A 58 7.88 16.95 -22.22
N ALA A 59 6.76 16.23 -22.33
CA ALA A 59 6.58 14.89 -21.79
C ALA A 59 7.62 13.86 -22.29
N GLU A 60 7.95 13.92 -23.59
CA GLU A 60 8.93 13.02 -24.20
C GLU A 60 10.34 13.18 -23.61
N LYS A 61 10.77 14.44 -23.42
CA LYS A 61 12.09 14.71 -22.81
C LYS A 61 12.17 14.29 -21.36
N ILE A 62 11.07 14.42 -20.59
CA ILE A 62 10.99 13.93 -19.22
C ILE A 62 11.19 12.41 -19.20
N GLN A 63 10.53 11.67 -20.08
CA GLN A 63 10.66 10.24 -20.19
C GLN A 63 12.09 9.80 -20.59
N LYS A 64 12.70 10.49 -21.56
CA LYS A 64 14.10 10.25 -21.95
C LYS A 64 15.06 10.48 -20.78
N ARG A 65 14.88 11.57 -20.01
CA ARG A 65 15.69 11.87 -18.82
C ARG A 65 15.50 10.83 -17.71
N ALA A 66 14.27 10.40 -17.42
CA ALA A 66 14.01 9.34 -16.45
C ALA A 66 14.76 8.05 -16.80
N ARG A 67 14.75 7.64 -18.07
CA ARG A 67 15.53 6.47 -18.56
C ARG A 67 17.03 6.68 -18.46
N LEU A 68 17.53 7.90 -18.75
CA LEU A 68 18.95 8.24 -18.62
C LEU A 68 19.41 8.10 -17.17
N PHE A 69 18.69 8.73 -16.22
CA PHE A 69 19.03 8.64 -14.79
C PHE A 69 18.95 7.23 -14.24
N SER A 70 18.02 6.40 -14.70
CA SER A 70 17.98 4.98 -14.36
C SER A 70 19.25 4.24 -14.80
N LYS A 71 19.77 4.52 -16.01
CA LYS A 71 21.00 3.90 -16.51
C LYS A 71 22.24 4.41 -15.76
N LEU A 72 22.30 5.70 -15.44
CA LEU A 72 23.39 6.30 -14.67
C LEU A 72 23.43 5.75 -13.25
N LEU A 73 22.27 5.58 -12.61
CA LEU A 73 22.16 4.95 -11.29
C LEU A 73 22.69 3.51 -11.33
N LEU A 74 22.28 2.71 -12.31
CA LEU A 74 22.79 1.34 -12.47
C LEU A 74 24.31 1.32 -12.66
N LEU A 75 24.84 2.20 -13.51
CA LEU A 75 26.27 2.31 -13.75
C LEU A 75 27.06 2.69 -12.48
N SER A 76 26.52 3.64 -11.68
CA SER A 76 27.16 4.05 -10.43
C SER A 76 27.18 2.92 -9.40
N ILE A 77 26.11 2.12 -9.29
CA ILE A 77 26.05 0.94 -8.43
C ILE A 77 27.10 -0.09 -8.84
N VAL A 78 27.24 -0.38 -10.14
CA VAL A 78 28.25 -1.31 -10.64
C VAL A 78 29.67 -0.81 -10.32
N LEU A 79 29.93 0.49 -10.52
CA LEU A 79 31.21 1.11 -10.19
C LEU A 79 31.51 1.04 -8.69
N PHE A 80 30.53 1.29 -7.84
CA PHE A 80 30.68 1.18 -6.38
C PHE A 80 31.03 -0.23 -5.95
N LEU A 81 30.31 -1.24 -6.47
CA LEU A 81 30.63 -2.65 -6.22
C LEU A 81 32.04 -3.00 -6.68
N PHE A 82 32.46 -2.52 -7.84
CA PHE A 82 33.82 -2.70 -8.33
C PHE A 82 34.84 -2.10 -7.36
N LEU A 83 34.67 -0.88 -6.87
CA LEU A 83 35.57 -0.23 -5.91
C LEU A 83 35.61 -0.92 -4.53
N ILE A 84 34.55 -1.67 -4.16
CA ILE A 84 34.57 -2.50 -2.95
C ILE A 84 35.36 -3.80 -3.18
N LEU A 85 35.11 -4.47 -4.30
CA LEU A 85 35.64 -5.81 -4.57
C LEU A 85 37.08 -5.76 -5.09
N PHE A 86 37.46 -4.71 -5.83
CA PHE A 86 38.78 -4.58 -6.45
C PHE A 86 39.96 -4.73 -5.46
N PRO A 87 39.97 -4.09 -4.27
CA PRO A 87 41.06 -4.24 -3.31
C PRO A 87 41.21 -5.67 -2.76
N VAL A 88 40.07 -6.40 -2.66
CA VAL A 88 40.08 -7.79 -2.19
C VAL A 88 40.81 -8.70 -3.15
N PHE A 89 40.66 -8.47 -4.47
CA PHE A 89 41.28 -9.29 -5.50
C PHE A 89 42.72 -8.87 -5.86
N PHE A 90 43.04 -7.59 -5.76
CA PHE A 90 44.31 -7.04 -6.30
C PHE A 90 45.26 -6.52 -5.24
N SER A 91 45.00 -6.70 -3.93
CA SER A 91 45.90 -6.28 -2.81
C SER A 91 46.43 -4.85 -2.94
N VAL A 92 45.64 -3.92 -3.43
CA VAL A 92 46.04 -2.54 -3.69
C VAL A 92 46.24 -1.78 -2.38
N ARG A 93 47.44 -1.25 -2.18
CA ARG A 93 47.90 -0.59 -0.93
C ARG A 93 47.49 0.89 -0.79
N SER A 94 46.84 1.50 -1.81
CA SER A 94 46.46 2.93 -1.79
C SER A 94 45.09 3.15 -1.16
N GLU A 95 44.98 3.02 0.16
CA GLU A 95 43.70 3.17 0.89
C GLU A 95 43.05 4.55 0.73
N GLY A 96 43.85 5.62 0.65
CA GLY A 96 43.36 7.00 0.52
C GLY A 96 42.59 7.27 -0.79
N LEU A 97 43.14 6.81 -1.93
CA LEU A 97 42.51 6.99 -3.24
C LEU A 97 41.22 6.18 -3.37
N LEU A 98 41.20 4.97 -2.83
CA LEU A 98 40.03 4.09 -2.83
C LEU A 98 38.92 4.62 -1.93
N SER A 99 39.24 5.20 -0.76
CA SER A 99 38.24 5.80 0.14
C SER A 99 37.59 7.05 -0.49
N ALA A 100 38.38 7.91 -1.13
CA ALA A 100 37.86 9.06 -1.87
C ALA A 100 36.95 8.63 -3.03
N GLY A 101 37.32 7.61 -3.80
CA GLY A 101 36.52 7.04 -4.87
C GLY A 101 35.19 6.50 -4.37
N ARG A 102 35.19 5.75 -3.27
CA ARG A 102 33.93 5.24 -2.65
C ARG A 102 33.04 6.35 -2.17
N PHE A 103 33.58 7.39 -1.54
CA PHE A 103 32.80 8.54 -1.11
C PHE A 103 32.11 9.26 -2.29
N LEU A 104 32.86 9.50 -3.37
CA LEU A 104 32.32 10.13 -4.58
C LEU A 104 31.22 9.29 -5.24
N THR A 105 31.36 7.97 -5.28
CA THR A 105 30.31 7.10 -5.82
C THR A 105 29.06 7.10 -4.96
N ILE A 106 29.15 7.10 -3.63
CA ILE A 106 28.00 7.21 -2.74
C ILE A 106 27.25 8.53 -2.98
N VAL A 107 27.96 9.66 -3.06
CA VAL A 107 27.36 10.96 -3.33
C VAL A 107 26.66 10.98 -4.70
N SER A 108 27.30 10.39 -5.73
CA SER A 108 26.69 10.29 -7.06
C SER A 108 25.46 9.41 -7.08
N GLU A 109 25.45 8.30 -6.33
CA GLU A 109 24.28 7.41 -6.22
C GLU A 109 23.09 8.12 -5.58
N ILE A 110 23.31 8.86 -4.49
CA ILE A 110 22.26 9.65 -3.84
C ILE A 110 21.69 10.69 -4.83
N ALA A 111 22.57 11.40 -5.56
CA ALA A 111 22.14 12.39 -6.55
C ALA A 111 21.33 11.75 -7.70
N PHE A 112 21.79 10.61 -8.24
CA PHE A 112 21.10 9.91 -9.31
C PHE A 112 19.79 9.28 -8.83
N LEU A 113 19.74 8.75 -7.62
CA LEU A 113 18.51 8.22 -7.01
C LEU A 113 17.47 9.33 -6.84
N TYR A 114 17.87 10.49 -6.34
CA TYR A 114 17.00 11.65 -6.21
C TYR A 114 16.45 12.11 -7.57
N MET A 115 17.33 12.30 -8.57
CA MET A 115 16.94 12.72 -9.90
C MET A 115 16.06 11.68 -10.60
N PHE A 116 16.38 10.39 -10.45
CA PHE A 116 15.55 9.29 -10.97
C PHE A 116 14.14 9.34 -10.36
N GLY A 117 14.05 9.45 -9.02
CA GLY A 117 12.76 9.54 -8.31
C GLY A 117 11.94 10.74 -8.79
N TYR A 118 12.57 11.92 -8.91
CA TYR A 118 11.94 13.14 -9.37
C TYR A 118 11.36 13.02 -10.79
N TYR A 119 12.16 12.57 -11.76
CA TYR A 119 11.67 12.39 -13.14
C TYR A 119 10.67 11.23 -13.24
N ARG A 120 10.84 10.18 -12.45
CA ARG A 120 9.92 9.03 -12.44
C ARG A 120 8.54 9.43 -11.93
N ALA A 121 8.47 10.23 -10.86
CA ALA A 121 7.21 10.77 -10.35
C ALA A 121 6.48 11.60 -11.41
N ALA A 122 7.21 12.49 -12.12
CA ALA A 122 6.63 13.28 -13.20
C ALA A 122 6.15 12.43 -14.38
N VAL A 123 6.88 11.36 -14.76
CA VAL A 123 6.45 10.43 -15.81
C VAL A 123 5.18 9.68 -15.39
N ASN A 124 5.13 9.20 -14.15
CA ASN A 124 3.95 8.48 -13.65
C ASN A 124 2.72 9.42 -13.67
N TYR A 125 2.87 10.66 -13.17
CA TYR A 125 1.77 11.62 -13.21
C TYR A 125 1.35 11.96 -14.65
N CYS A 126 2.30 12.14 -15.56
CA CYS A 126 2.00 12.40 -16.98
C CYS A 126 1.19 11.24 -17.61
N THR A 127 1.52 10.00 -17.26
CA THR A 127 0.82 8.80 -17.75
C THR A 127 -0.58 8.69 -17.12
N ASP A 128 -0.66 8.85 -15.80
CA ASP A 128 -1.92 8.69 -15.07
C ASP A 128 -2.92 9.82 -15.36
N SER A 129 -2.41 11.03 -15.66
CA SER A 129 -3.20 12.22 -15.97
C SER A 129 -3.55 12.39 -17.47
N TYR A 130 -3.26 11.36 -18.28
CA TYR A 130 -3.65 11.33 -19.69
C TYR A 130 -5.12 10.95 -19.83
N CYS A 131 -5.89 11.77 -20.56
CA CYS A 131 -7.28 11.47 -20.87
C CYS A 131 -7.37 10.81 -22.25
N GLU A 132 -7.76 9.56 -22.30
CA GLU A 132 -7.89 8.80 -23.56
C GLU A 132 -8.97 9.41 -24.48
N LYS A 133 -10.04 10.00 -23.92
CA LYS A 133 -11.14 10.55 -24.71
C LYS A 133 -10.77 11.82 -25.47
N CYS A 134 -9.97 12.72 -24.89
CA CYS A 134 -9.57 13.95 -25.54
C CYS A 134 -8.09 13.99 -25.97
N GLY A 135 -7.31 12.95 -25.68
CA GLY A 135 -5.90 12.81 -26.09
C GLY A 135 -4.93 13.79 -25.39
N LYS A 136 -5.35 14.45 -24.31
CA LYS A 136 -4.52 15.43 -23.62
C LYS A 136 -3.90 14.87 -22.33
N HIS A 137 -2.66 15.27 -22.07
CA HIS A 137 -1.97 15.02 -20.80
C HIS A 137 -2.27 16.09 -19.76
N PHE A 138 -2.09 15.79 -18.48
CA PHE A 138 -2.25 16.71 -17.34
C PHE A 138 -3.66 17.30 -17.16
N VAL A 139 -4.67 16.64 -17.72
CA VAL A 139 -6.07 17.08 -17.64
C VAL A 139 -6.96 16.10 -16.87
N PHE A 140 -6.45 14.90 -16.61
CA PHE A 140 -7.15 13.85 -15.90
C PHE A 140 -6.69 13.84 -14.44
N GLU A 141 -7.59 14.01 -13.49
CA GLU A 141 -7.26 14.15 -12.08
C GLU A 141 -8.22 13.36 -11.18
N GLU A 142 -7.72 12.96 -10.02
CA GLU A 142 -8.56 12.35 -8.98
C GLU A 142 -9.46 13.44 -8.37
N PHE A 143 -10.77 13.30 -8.52
CA PHE A 143 -11.75 14.23 -7.95
C PHE A 143 -12.32 13.76 -6.61
N GLN A 144 -12.11 12.51 -6.26
CA GLN A 144 -12.53 11.91 -4.99
C GLN A 144 -11.40 11.08 -4.39
N ALA A 145 -11.32 11.08 -3.06
CA ALA A 145 -10.35 10.27 -2.33
C ALA A 145 -10.45 8.78 -2.69
N PRO A 146 -9.34 8.10 -3.04
CA PRO A 146 -9.35 6.69 -3.37
C PRO A 146 -9.92 5.84 -2.25
N LEU A 147 -10.69 4.82 -2.60
CA LEU A 147 -11.30 3.89 -1.67
C LEU A 147 -10.59 2.54 -1.72
N VAL A 148 -10.02 2.10 -0.61
CA VAL A 148 -9.60 0.71 -0.44
C VAL A 148 -10.72 -0.06 0.20
N LYS A 149 -11.16 -1.13 -0.47
CA LYS A 149 -12.14 -2.10 0.05
C LYS A 149 -11.45 -3.44 0.23
N GLU A 150 -11.57 -4.00 1.42
CA GLU A 150 -11.15 -5.37 1.75
C GLU A 150 -12.41 -6.16 2.08
N GLU A 151 -12.56 -7.32 1.46
CA GLU A 151 -13.71 -8.20 1.66
C GLU A 151 -13.20 -9.59 2.04
N SER A 152 -13.64 -10.08 3.20
CA SER A 152 -13.31 -11.40 3.74
C SER A 152 -14.54 -12.28 3.70
N ARG A 153 -14.46 -13.38 2.96
CA ARG A 153 -15.42 -14.48 2.92
C ARG A 153 -14.79 -15.73 3.53
N ILE A 154 -15.55 -16.80 3.72
CA ILE A 154 -15.05 -18.06 4.27
C ILE A 154 -13.91 -18.65 3.42
N ASP A 155 -14.03 -18.55 2.11
CA ASP A 155 -13.18 -19.19 1.10
C ASP A 155 -12.30 -18.19 0.33
N ALA A 156 -12.52 -16.88 0.50
CA ALA A 156 -11.83 -15.87 -0.27
C ALA A 156 -11.57 -14.59 0.54
N TYR A 157 -10.47 -13.94 0.22
CA TYR A 157 -10.15 -12.60 0.70
C TYR A 157 -9.72 -11.75 -0.47
N THR A 158 -10.37 -10.62 -0.66
CA THR A 158 -10.08 -9.70 -1.75
C THR A 158 -9.76 -8.32 -1.23
N LYS A 159 -8.85 -7.62 -1.92
CA LYS A 159 -8.56 -6.21 -1.67
C LYS A 159 -8.55 -5.48 -2.99
N THR A 160 -9.31 -4.41 -3.07
CA THR A 160 -9.42 -3.58 -4.25
C THR A 160 -9.12 -2.12 -3.91
N LEU A 161 -8.49 -1.43 -4.84
CA LEU A 161 -8.31 0.01 -4.82
C LEU A 161 -9.22 0.61 -5.89
N THR A 162 -10.13 1.47 -5.49
CA THR A 162 -11.01 2.20 -6.40
C THR A 162 -10.55 3.65 -6.45
N GLN A 163 -10.22 4.14 -7.63
CA GLN A 163 -9.81 5.51 -7.89
C GLN A 163 -10.84 6.20 -8.78
N TYR A 164 -11.16 7.45 -8.47
CA TYR A 164 -12.19 8.24 -9.14
C TYR A 164 -11.52 9.39 -9.89
N TRP A 165 -11.56 9.34 -11.22
CA TRP A 165 -10.87 10.29 -12.08
C TRP A 165 -11.86 11.08 -12.93
N HIS A 166 -11.58 12.36 -13.17
CA HIS A 166 -12.31 13.16 -14.13
C HIS A 166 -11.38 14.00 -14.98
N CYS A 167 -11.80 14.31 -16.20
CA CYS A 167 -11.05 15.16 -17.12
C CYS A 167 -11.53 16.59 -17.05
N ARG A 168 -10.66 17.52 -16.65
CA ARG A 168 -10.97 18.95 -16.61
C ARG A 168 -11.27 19.55 -18.00
N ASN A 169 -10.80 18.90 -19.08
CA ASN A 169 -10.96 19.44 -20.43
C ASN A 169 -12.25 18.99 -21.13
N CYS A 170 -12.67 17.73 -20.95
CA CYS A 170 -13.83 17.18 -21.65
C CYS A 170 -14.93 16.63 -20.73
N GLY A 171 -14.75 16.73 -19.41
CA GLY A 171 -15.71 16.24 -18.43
C GLY A 171 -15.83 14.71 -18.36
N HIS A 172 -14.94 13.97 -19.03
CA HIS A 172 -14.95 12.50 -18.96
C HIS A 172 -14.61 12.02 -17.56
N GLU A 173 -15.44 11.16 -17.02
CA GLU A 173 -15.23 10.48 -15.74
C GLU A 173 -14.85 9.02 -15.97
N ASP A 174 -13.96 8.50 -15.11
CA ASP A 174 -13.52 7.11 -15.14
C ASP A 174 -13.34 6.60 -13.71
N ILE A 175 -13.73 5.34 -13.49
CA ILE A 175 -13.56 4.65 -12.21
C ILE A 175 -12.62 3.47 -12.44
N LYS A 176 -11.39 3.60 -11.94
CA LYS A 176 -10.39 2.55 -12.03
C LYS A 176 -10.46 1.67 -10.78
N VAL A 177 -10.75 0.38 -10.99
CA VAL A 177 -10.76 -0.62 -9.92
C VAL A 177 -9.58 -1.55 -10.12
N GLU A 178 -8.61 -1.48 -9.22
CA GLU A 178 -7.40 -2.29 -9.29
C GLU A 178 -7.39 -3.33 -8.15
N PRO A 179 -7.28 -4.63 -8.47
CA PRO A 179 -7.04 -5.64 -7.46
C PRO A 179 -5.65 -5.40 -6.86
N GLN A 180 -5.56 -5.42 -5.53
CA GLN A 180 -4.29 -5.28 -4.84
C GLN A 180 -3.66 -6.65 -4.59
N PRO A 181 -2.36 -6.83 -4.84
CA PRO A 181 -1.68 -8.09 -4.61
C PRO A 181 -1.71 -8.42 -3.11
N ILE A 182 -2.27 -9.56 -2.78
CA ILE A 182 -2.34 -10.09 -1.42
C ILE A 182 -1.96 -11.55 -1.46
N GLU A 183 -1.00 -11.92 -0.62
CA GLU A 183 -0.76 -13.30 -0.23
C GLU A 183 -1.52 -13.53 1.08
N HIS A 184 -2.45 -14.47 1.10
CA HIS A 184 -3.25 -14.77 2.27
C HIS A 184 -3.45 -16.26 2.44
N HIS A 185 -3.61 -16.67 3.68
CA HIS A 185 -4.07 -17.99 4.05
C HIS A 185 -5.35 -17.86 4.87
N HIS A 186 -6.38 -18.60 4.45
CA HIS A 186 -7.59 -18.77 5.22
C HIS A 186 -7.49 -20.07 6.01
N GLU A 187 -7.57 -19.97 7.32
CA GLU A 187 -7.77 -21.12 8.17
C GLU A 187 -9.18 -21.08 8.73
N LYS A 188 -9.98 -22.09 8.40
CA LYS A 188 -11.26 -22.29 9.04
C LYS A 188 -11.00 -22.93 10.39
N ILE A 189 -11.09 -22.14 11.45
CA ILE A 189 -11.01 -22.69 12.80
C ILE A 189 -12.36 -23.29 13.14
N GLN A 190 -12.38 -24.59 13.38
CA GLN A 190 -13.53 -25.22 14.03
C GLN A 190 -13.60 -24.66 15.45
N GLY A 191 -14.64 -23.89 15.73
CA GLY A 191 -14.99 -23.20 16.95
C GLY A 191 -14.29 -23.62 18.22
N ASN A 192 -13.06 -23.14 18.44
CA ASN A 192 -12.44 -23.22 19.74
C ASN A 192 -13.07 -22.16 20.63
N LEU A 193 -13.97 -22.60 21.51
CA LEU A 193 -14.46 -21.76 22.59
C LEU A 193 -13.27 -21.27 23.40
N LYS A 194 -13.10 -19.94 23.46
CA LYS A 194 -12.14 -19.32 24.37
C LYS A 194 -12.78 -19.08 25.72
N GLU A 195 -12.00 -19.11 26.77
CA GLU A 195 -12.39 -18.78 28.15
C GLU A 195 -12.71 -17.28 28.32
N ASP A 196 -13.24 -16.63 27.30
CA ASP A 196 -13.57 -15.20 27.34
C ASP A 196 -15.05 -15.01 27.69
N THR A 197 -15.31 -14.17 28.66
CA THR A 197 -16.67 -13.72 29.00
C THR A 197 -17.15 -12.71 27.95
N CYS A 198 -18.37 -12.86 27.48
CA CYS A 198 -18.97 -11.90 26.58
C CYS A 198 -19.21 -10.57 27.28
N GLU A 199 -18.61 -9.50 26.81
CA GLU A 199 -18.73 -8.17 27.44
C GLU A 199 -20.17 -7.61 27.38
N GLU A 200 -20.99 -8.07 26.42
CA GLU A 200 -22.36 -7.56 26.26
C GLU A 200 -23.37 -8.32 27.13
N CYS A 201 -23.33 -9.65 27.13
CA CYS A 201 -24.31 -10.45 27.88
C CYS A 201 -23.76 -11.08 29.17
N GLY A 202 -22.50 -10.89 29.49
CA GLY A 202 -21.83 -11.39 30.68
C GLY A 202 -21.67 -12.91 30.76
N LYS A 203 -22.03 -13.66 29.70
CA LYS A 203 -21.96 -15.11 29.73
C LYS A 203 -20.53 -15.59 29.50
N GLU A 204 -20.05 -16.41 30.42
CA GLU A 204 -18.73 -17.04 30.34
C GLU A 204 -18.69 -18.10 29.22
N HIS A 205 -17.50 -18.28 28.62
CA HIS A 205 -17.22 -19.23 27.55
C HIS A 205 -18.15 -19.13 26.32
N ALA A 206 -18.75 -17.96 26.11
CA ALA A 206 -19.71 -17.74 25.03
C ALA A 206 -19.09 -17.19 23.75
N ILE A 207 -17.86 -16.67 23.82
CA ILE A 207 -17.16 -16.10 22.68
C ILE A 207 -16.43 -17.17 21.89
N GLU A 208 -16.77 -17.29 20.62
CA GLU A 208 -16.20 -18.24 19.68
C GLU A 208 -15.46 -17.56 18.54
N GLU A 209 -14.21 -17.97 18.28
CA GLU A 209 -13.51 -17.57 17.06
C GLU A 209 -14.02 -18.43 15.91
N TYR A 210 -14.70 -17.82 14.95
CA TYR A 210 -15.29 -18.54 13.83
C TYR A 210 -14.50 -18.39 12.53
N ARG A 211 -13.60 -17.42 12.45
CA ARG A 211 -12.74 -17.19 11.29
C ARG A 211 -11.45 -16.51 11.67
N ASN A 212 -10.39 -16.84 10.96
CA ASN A 212 -9.18 -16.04 11.00
C ASN A 212 -8.55 -15.94 9.59
N VAL A 213 -7.93 -14.80 9.32
CA VAL A 213 -7.30 -14.48 8.03
C VAL A 213 -5.90 -13.96 8.29
N ASP A 214 -4.91 -14.63 7.73
CA ASP A 214 -3.54 -14.16 7.67
C ASP A 214 -3.33 -13.41 6.36
N VAL A 215 -3.15 -12.09 6.45
CA VAL A 215 -2.89 -11.23 5.28
C VAL A 215 -1.40 -10.92 5.24
N LEU A 216 -0.74 -11.36 4.19
CA LEU A 216 0.66 -11.04 3.92
C LEU A 216 0.72 -9.97 2.83
N ASN A 217 1.43 -8.88 3.09
CA ASN A 217 1.75 -7.86 2.09
C ASN A 217 3.21 -7.47 2.29
N TYR A 218 4.04 -7.59 1.28
CA TYR A 218 5.48 -7.30 1.17
C TYR A 218 6.27 -7.08 2.48
N ALA A 219 5.83 -6.17 3.35
CA ALA A 219 6.50 -5.81 4.61
C ALA A 219 5.67 -6.05 5.87
N LEU A 220 4.39 -6.37 5.74
CA LEU A 220 3.45 -6.46 6.86
C LEU A 220 2.70 -7.79 6.84
N ARG A 221 2.72 -8.48 7.97
CA ARG A 221 1.79 -9.56 8.24
C ARG A 221 0.71 -9.05 9.19
N ARG A 222 -0.54 -9.21 8.80
CA ARG A 222 -1.71 -8.83 9.60
C ARG A 222 -2.58 -10.05 9.82
N LYS A 223 -2.81 -10.41 11.08
CA LYS A 223 -3.75 -11.45 11.45
C LYS A 223 -5.07 -10.81 11.86
N ILE A 224 -6.15 -11.19 11.18
CA ILE A 224 -7.51 -10.72 11.45
C ILE A 224 -8.30 -11.90 11.99
N ARG A 225 -8.83 -11.77 13.19
CA ARG A 225 -9.57 -12.82 13.87
C ARG A 225 -10.99 -12.36 14.13
N TYR A 226 -11.96 -13.17 13.77
CA TYR A 226 -13.38 -12.87 13.87
C TYR A 226 -14.01 -13.74 14.95
N PHE A 227 -14.70 -13.09 15.87
CA PHE A 227 -15.34 -13.71 17.02
C PHE A 227 -16.83 -13.41 17.03
N LYS A 228 -17.64 -14.35 17.51
CA LYS A 228 -19.05 -14.15 17.77
C LYS A 228 -19.45 -14.74 19.13
N CYS A 229 -20.46 -14.14 19.76
CA CYS A 229 -21.08 -14.71 20.97
C CYS A 229 -22.21 -15.65 20.57
N ARG A 230 -22.16 -16.89 21.01
CA ARG A 230 -23.22 -17.89 20.76
C ARG A 230 -24.55 -17.55 21.43
N ASN A 231 -24.53 -16.72 22.48
CA ASN A 231 -25.69 -16.42 23.29
C ASN A 231 -26.46 -15.17 22.81
N CYS A 232 -25.79 -14.08 22.49
CA CYS A 232 -26.44 -12.81 22.19
C CYS A 232 -26.17 -12.27 20.77
N GLY A 233 -25.34 -12.96 19.97
CA GLY A 233 -25.00 -12.52 18.61
C GLY A 233 -24.02 -11.33 18.55
N TYR A 234 -23.37 -10.98 19.66
CA TYR A 234 -22.28 -9.99 19.67
C TYR A 234 -21.14 -10.44 18.77
N HIS A 235 -20.60 -9.52 17.97
CA HIS A 235 -19.44 -9.76 17.12
C HIS A 235 -18.25 -8.89 17.54
N GLU A 236 -17.04 -9.42 17.36
CA GLU A 236 -15.79 -8.72 17.60
C GLU A 236 -14.75 -9.07 16.54
N ILE A 237 -14.03 -8.06 16.07
CA ILE A 237 -12.87 -8.23 15.20
C ILE A 237 -11.60 -7.85 15.97
N ARG A 238 -10.64 -8.76 16.03
CA ARG A 238 -9.32 -8.51 16.63
C ARG A 238 -8.26 -8.43 15.54
N LEU A 239 -7.55 -7.30 15.50
CA LEU A 239 -6.48 -7.02 14.54
C LEU A 239 -5.13 -7.12 15.21
N ASN A 240 -4.28 -8.00 14.72
CA ASN A 240 -2.88 -8.07 15.12
C ASN A 240 -1.99 -7.70 13.94
N LYS A 241 -1.19 -6.64 14.08
CA LYS A 241 -0.21 -6.20 13.07
C LYS A 241 1.18 -6.69 13.51
N MET A 242 1.80 -7.53 12.71
CA MET A 242 3.17 -7.96 12.91
C MET A 242 4.02 -7.40 11.76
N PHE A 243 5.13 -6.75 12.09
CA PHE A 243 6.14 -6.40 11.09
C PHE A 243 6.88 -7.68 10.69
N LYS A 244 6.98 -7.93 9.39
CA LYS A 244 7.84 -8.99 8.90
C LYS A 244 9.28 -8.49 9.07
N ILE A 245 10.02 -9.06 10.01
CA ILE A 245 11.46 -8.86 10.11
C ILE A 245 12.04 -9.68 8.94
N ILE A 246 12.52 -8.97 7.93
CA ILE A 246 13.24 -9.56 6.79
C ILE A 246 14.68 -9.80 7.21
#